data_ebaa7b2a76035052c62b676e3b6edba8
#
_entry.id   ebaa7b2a76035052c62b676e3b6edba8
#
_cell.length_a   1.000
_cell.length_b   1.000
_cell.length_c   1.000
_cell.angle_alpha   90.00
_cell.angle_beta   90.00
_cell.angle_gamma   90.00
#
_symmetry.space_group_name_H-M   'P 1'
#
loop_
_entity.id
_entity.type
_entity.pdbx_description
1 polymer ?
#
loop_
_entity_poly.entity_id
_entity_poly.type
_entity_poly.pdbx_seq_one_letter_code
_entity_poly.pdbx_strand_id
1 'polypeptide(L)'
;QFPDIITAAEKNGTPYYTNSSHLPVGYTDDVFEALDIQDELQTLYTSGTVFHTFLGEKLPDWKAAASLVRKIAENYKLPYYTMSPTYSICPDHGYLSGEQYKCPHCGRETEVYSRITGYYRPVKNWNDGKTQEFKARKVYDISDSHMRPRTVAAAEEAEKACVDENMTKTLLFTTKTCPNCCIATNSLEKAHIPYEVIDAAENMD
;
A
#
# COMPACT_ATOMS: atom_id res chain seq x y z
N GLN A 1 12.09 -3.96 -21.25
CA GLN A 1 12.53 -2.63 -21.71
C GLN A 1 13.60 -2.04 -20.77
N PHE A 2 13.56 -2.41 -19.50
CA PHE A 2 14.54 -1.99 -18.48
C PHE A 2 15.01 -3.24 -17.74
N PRO A 3 16.06 -3.94 -18.24
CA PRO A 3 16.49 -5.24 -17.72
C PRO A 3 17.01 -5.17 -16.27
N ASP A 4 17.44 -4.00 -15.82
CA ASP A 4 18.00 -3.78 -14.48
C ASP A 4 16.94 -3.53 -13.41
N ILE A 5 15.66 -3.36 -13.79
CA ILE A 5 14.58 -3.14 -12.84
C ILE A 5 14.02 -4.49 -12.36
N ILE A 6 14.07 -4.70 -11.06
CA ILE A 6 13.51 -5.89 -10.39
C ILE A 6 11.99 -5.79 -10.43
N THR A 7 11.35 -6.84 -10.94
CA THR A 7 9.87 -6.96 -10.91
C THR A 7 9.43 -7.86 -9.76
N ALA A 8 8.15 -7.74 -9.38
CA ALA A 8 7.60 -8.49 -8.25
C ALA A 8 7.15 -9.92 -8.61
N ALA A 9 7.23 -10.31 -9.88
CA ALA A 9 6.81 -11.63 -10.34
C ALA A 9 7.76 -12.74 -9.88
N GLU A 10 7.22 -13.94 -9.66
CA GLU A 10 8.02 -15.16 -9.54
C GLU A 10 8.77 -15.47 -10.86
N LYS A 11 9.84 -16.28 -10.77
CA LYS A 11 10.79 -16.52 -11.88
C LYS A 11 10.18 -16.87 -13.25
N ASN A 12 8.98 -17.44 -13.29
CA ASN A 12 8.30 -17.86 -14.54
C ASN A 12 6.96 -17.15 -14.75
N GLY A 13 6.65 -16.14 -13.95
CA GLY A 13 5.39 -15.38 -14.06
C GLY A 13 5.52 -14.17 -14.98
N THR A 14 4.39 -13.65 -15.43
CA THR A 14 4.33 -12.38 -16.14
C THR A 14 4.84 -11.25 -15.25
N PRO A 15 5.85 -10.48 -15.65
CA PRO A 15 6.43 -9.44 -14.81
C PRO A 15 5.42 -8.32 -14.54
N TYR A 16 5.41 -7.83 -13.29
CA TYR A 16 4.65 -6.66 -12.88
C TYR A 16 5.40 -5.86 -11.82
N TYR A 17 5.03 -4.60 -11.64
CA TYR A 17 5.56 -3.75 -10.59
C TYR A 17 4.57 -3.68 -9.42
N THR A 18 5.10 -3.52 -8.22
CA THR A 18 4.29 -3.13 -7.08
C THR A 18 3.69 -1.76 -7.31
N ASN A 19 2.53 -1.49 -6.70
CA ASN A 19 1.89 -0.20 -6.82
C ASN A 19 2.57 0.81 -5.89
N SER A 20 3.22 1.84 -6.45
CA SER A 20 4.00 2.82 -5.68
C SER A 20 5.01 2.13 -4.74
N SER A 21 5.08 2.56 -3.48
CA SER A 21 5.92 1.97 -2.43
C SER A 21 5.19 0.92 -1.58
N HIS A 22 4.08 0.37 -2.08
CA HIS A 22 3.36 -0.69 -1.38
C HIS A 22 4.20 -1.97 -1.31
N LEU A 23 3.99 -2.75 -0.25
CA LEU A 23 4.53 -4.10 -0.15
C LEU A 23 4.09 -4.95 -1.34
N PRO A 24 4.94 -5.88 -1.80
CA PRO A 24 4.52 -6.92 -2.71
C PRO A 24 3.30 -7.66 -2.15
N VAL A 25 2.30 -7.88 -3.00
CA VAL A 25 1.00 -8.46 -2.59
C VAL A 25 1.08 -9.89 -2.03
N GLY A 26 2.21 -10.56 -2.24
CA GLY A 26 2.49 -11.90 -1.71
C GLY A 26 3.44 -11.90 -0.50
N TYR A 27 3.74 -10.73 0.10
CA TYR A 27 4.73 -10.63 1.17
C TYR A 27 4.27 -11.32 2.46
N THR A 28 3.08 -10.98 2.96
CA THR A 28 2.51 -11.55 4.19
C THR A 28 1.00 -11.69 4.07
N ASP A 29 0.43 -12.57 4.88
CA ASP A 29 -1.01 -12.76 5.11
C ASP A 29 -1.47 -12.17 6.45
N ASP A 30 -0.54 -11.65 7.27
CA ASP A 30 -0.85 -10.90 8.47
C ASP A 30 -1.01 -9.40 8.16
N VAL A 31 -2.22 -8.87 8.39
CA VAL A 31 -2.52 -7.45 8.13
C VAL A 31 -1.72 -6.52 9.04
N PHE A 32 -1.45 -6.91 10.28
CA PHE A 32 -0.73 -6.05 11.23
C PHE A 32 0.76 -6.01 10.93
N GLU A 33 1.37 -7.11 10.47
CA GLU A 33 2.74 -7.10 9.98
C GLU A 33 2.88 -6.18 8.75
N ALA A 34 1.94 -6.24 7.81
CA ALA A 34 1.93 -5.34 6.66
C ALA A 34 1.76 -3.87 7.06
N LEU A 35 0.90 -3.60 8.04
CA LEU A 35 0.68 -2.26 8.59
C LEU A 35 1.93 -1.73 9.31
N ASP A 36 2.63 -2.55 10.08
CA ASP A 36 3.86 -2.17 10.79
C ASP A 36 4.92 -1.66 9.81
N ILE A 37 5.07 -2.32 8.67
CA ILE A 37 6.04 -1.93 7.64
C ILE A 37 5.58 -0.68 6.87
N GLN A 38 4.29 -0.58 6.56
CA GLN A 38 3.76 0.49 5.69
C GLN A 38 3.48 1.79 6.43
N ASP A 39 3.24 1.74 7.73
CA ASP A 39 2.85 2.91 8.53
C ASP A 39 3.92 4.01 8.49
N GLU A 40 5.17 3.66 8.73
CA GLU A 40 6.28 4.61 8.72
C GLU A 40 6.51 5.20 7.33
N LEU A 41 6.49 4.35 6.30
CA LEU A 41 6.74 4.77 4.93
C LEU A 41 5.62 5.66 4.38
N GLN A 42 4.37 5.30 4.59
CA GLN A 42 3.24 6.02 4.02
C GLN A 42 2.98 7.37 4.68
N THR A 43 3.39 7.56 5.91
CA THR A 43 3.31 8.87 6.59
C THR A 43 4.30 9.91 6.06
N LEU A 44 5.33 9.48 5.31
CA LEU A 44 6.29 10.39 4.68
C LEU A 44 5.81 10.98 3.36
N TYR A 45 4.70 10.50 2.81
CA TYR A 45 4.15 11.05 1.57
C TYR A 45 3.57 12.44 1.77
N THR A 46 3.90 13.34 0.86
CA THR A 46 3.34 14.70 0.81
C THR A 46 1.99 14.75 0.10
N SER A 47 1.61 13.69 -0.58
CA SER A 47 0.35 13.54 -1.31
C SER A 47 -0.22 12.15 -1.14
N GLY A 48 -1.40 11.91 -1.71
CA GLY A 48 -2.23 10.75 -1.47
C GLY A 48 -1.51 9.41 -1.52
N THR A 49 -1.67 8.67 -0.44
CA THR A 49 -1.30 7.25 -0.31
C THR A 49 -2.47 6.47 0.23
N VAL A 50 -2.45 5.15 0.09
CA VAL A 50 -3.49 4.26 0.59
C VAL A 50 -2.94 2.89 0.92
N PHE A 51 -3.40 2.30 2.00
CA PHE A 51 -3.16 0.90 2.31
C PHE A 51 -4.40 0.07 1.94
N HIS A 52 -4.23 -0.90 1.03
CA HIS A 52 -5.31 -1.80 0.63
C HIS A 52 -5.26 -3.08 1.44
N THR A 53 -6.25 -3.28 2.30
CA THR A 53 -6.45 -4.55 3.00
C THR A 53 -7.22 -5.50 2.10
N PHE A 54 -6.51 -6.40 1.43
CA PHE A 54 -7.13 -7.42 0.58
C PHE A 54 -7.65 -8.57 1.43
N LEU A 55 -8.96 -8.66 1.55
CA LEU A 55 -9.64 -9.71 2.30
C LEU A 55 -10.08 -10.83 1.34
N GLY A 56 -9.91 -12.09 1.75
CA GLY A 56 -10.33 -13.23 0.95
C GLY A 56 -11.84 -13.31 0.78
N GLU A 57 -12.56 -12.87 1.80
CA GLU A 57 -14.01 -12.85 1.83
C GLU A 57 -14.56 -11.65 2.61
N LYS A 58 -15.87 -11.51 2.61
CA LYS A 58 -16.55 -10.48 3.40
C LYS A 58 -16.37 -10.77 4.89
N LEU A 59 -16.04 -9.75 5.68
CA LEU A 59 -16.06 -9.85 7.13
C LEU A 59 -17.41 -10.35 7.65
N PRO A 60 -17.42 -11.14 8.72
CA PRO A 60 -18.63 -11.82 9.20
C PRO A 60 -19.76 -10.83 9.55
N ASP A 61 -19.42 -9.70 10.15
CA ASP A 61 -20.36 -8.65 10.50
C ASP A 61 -19.73 -7.24 10.52
N TRP A 62 -20.55 -6.24 10.69
CA TRP A 62 -20.10 -4.85 10.79
C TRP A 62 -19.28 -4.58 12.06
N LYS A 63 -19.45 -5.37 13.13
CA LYS A 63 -18.68 -5.21 14.38
C LYS A 63 -17.25 -5.64 14.20
N ALA A 64 -17.01 -6.73 13.44
CA ALA A 64 -15.67 -7.14 13.06
C ALA A 64 -14.97 -6.08 12.22
N ALA A 65 -15.68 -5.49 11.25
CA ALA A 65 -15.18 -4.37 10.47
C ALA A 65 -14.86 -3.16 11.34
N ALA A 66 -15.77 -2.76 12.22
CA ALA A 66 -15.58 -1.63 13.13
C ALA A 66 -14.41 -1.86 14.10
N SER A 67 -14.24 -3.09 14.60
CA SER A 67 -13.13 -3.45 15.48
C SER A 67 -11.78 -3.34 14.75
N LEU A 68 -11.69 -3.82 13.50
CA LEU A 68 -10.48 -3.68 12.69
C LEU A 68 -10.16 -2.22 12.40
N VAL A 69 -11.15 -1.45 11.96
CA VAL A 69 -11.00 0.01 11.73
C VAL A 69 -10.48 0.71 12.97
N ARG A 70 -11.08 0.43 14.13
CA ARG A 70 -10.67 1.04 15.40
C ARG A 70 -9.23 0.65 15.76
N LYS A 71 -8.88 -0.62 15.67
CA LYS A 71 -7.50 -1.09 15.93
C LYS A 71 -6.49 -0.39 15.05
N ILE A 72 -6.78 -0.22 13.75
CA ILE A 72 -5.89 0.49 12.83
C ILE A 72 -5.81 1.96 13.21
N ALA A 73 -6.94 2.64 13.41
CA ALA A 73 -6.98 4.07 13.71
C ALA A 73 -6.33 4.46 15.04
N GLU A 74 -6.41 3.58 16.05
CA GLU A 74 -5.83 3.83 17.37
C GLU A 74 -4.32 3.52 17.46
N ASN A 75 -3.79 2.68 16.56
CA ASN A 75 -2.41 2.19 16.66
C ASN A 75 -1.50 2.59 15.50
N TYR A 76 -2.03 3.09 14.41
CA TYR A 76 -1.28 3.44 13.21
C TYR A 76 -1.55 4.89 12.78
N LYS A 77 -0.57 5.50 12.15
CA LYS A 77 -0.62 6.89 11.65
C LYS A 77 -1.09 6.97 10.18
N LEU A 78 -1.34 5.83 9.54
CA LEU A 78 -1.77 5.74 8.15
C LEU A 78 -2.96 6.66 7.86
N PRO A 79 -2.83 7.60 6.90
CA PRO A 79 -3.88 8.58 6.63
C PRO A 79 -5.09 8.00 5.92
N TYR A 80 -4.91 6.90 5.17
CA TYR A 80 -5.98 6.28 4.42
C TYR A 80 -5.75 4.77 4.21
N TYR A 81 -6.78 4.00 4.49
CA TYR A 81 -6.78 2.56 4.25
C TYR A 81 -8.16 2.10 3.79
N THR A 82 -8.21 0.97 3.09
CA THR A 82 -9.45 0.40 2.55
C THR A 82 -9.57 -1.08 2.92
N MET A 83 -10.80 -1.52 3.17
CA MET A 83 -11.13 -2.93 3.24
C MET A 83 -11.64 -3.38 1.88
N SER A 84 -10.97 -4.35 1.29
CA SER A 84 -11.19 -4.75 -0.11
C SER A 84 -11.47 -6.25 -0.20
N PRO A 85 -12.72 -6.69 0.06
CA PRO A 85 -13.10 -8.08 -0.13
C PRO A 85 -13.08 -8.46 -1.61
N THR A 86 -12.78 -9.73 -1.89
CA THR A 86 -13.06 -10.34 -3.19
C THR A 86 -14.48 -10.94 -3.15
N TYR A 87 -15.21 -10.80 -4.24
CA TYR A 87 -16.55 -11.35 -4.38
C TYR A 87 -16.83 -11.78 -5.82
N SER A 88 -17.83 -12.58 -6.01
CA SER A 88 -18.24 -13.07 -7.32
C SER A 88 -19.69 -12.73 -7.59
N ILE A 89 -20.05 -12.59 -8.86
CA ILE A 89 -21.43 -12.32 -9.29
C ILE A 89 -21.88 -13.41 -10.25
N CYS A 90 -22.94 -14.11 -9.87
CA CYS A 90 -23.67 -15.00 -10.77
C CYS A 90 -24.79 -14.24 -11.48
N PRO A 91 -24.97 -14.40 -12.80
CA PRO A 91 -26.06 -13.74 -13.51
C PRO A 91 -27.47 -14.04 -12.97
N ASP A 92 -27.67 -15.25 -12.43
CA ASP A 92 -28.97 -15.70 -11.94
C ASP A 92 -29.15 -15.51 -10.43
N HIS A 93 -28.07 -15.71 -9.64
CA HIS A 93 -28.13 -15.73 -8.17
C HIS A 93 -27.49 -14.50 -7.52
N GLY A 94 -26.92 -13.58 -8.33
CA GLY A 94 -26.35 -12.33 -7.84
C GLY A 94 -25.05 -12.53 -7.08
N TYR A 95 -24.93 -11.87 -5.94
CA TYR A 95 -23.71 -11.80 -5.12
C TYR A 95 -23.35 -13.13 -4.46
N LEU A 96 -22.08 -13.53 -4.58
CA LEU A 96 -21.45 -14.67 -3.93
C LEU A 96 -20.20 -14.18 -3.18
N SER A 97 -20.02 -14.62 -1.95
CA SER A 97 -18.84 -14.26 -1.15
C SER A 97 -17.60 -14.98 -1.65
N GLY A 98 -16.48 -14.28 -1.67
CA GLY A 98 -15.19 -14.83 -2.04
C GLY A 98 -14.98 -15.04 -3.53
N GLU A 99 -13.88 -15.71 -3.86
CA GLU A 99 -13.45 -16.02 -5.22
C GLU A 99 -14.11 -17.34 -5.68
N GLN A 100 -15.17 -17.23 -6.46
CA GLN A 100 -15.91 -18.39 -6.97
C GLN A 100 -16.09 -18.26 -8.48
N TYR A 101 -15.39 -19.07 -9.27
CA TYR A 101 -15.50 -19.06 -10.73
C TYR A 101 -16.74 -19.78 -11.25
N LYS A 102 -17.36 -20.63 -10.44
CA LYS A 102 -18.61 -21.29 -10.73
C LYS A 102 -19.60 -21.07 -9.62
N CYS A 103 -20.83 -20.80 -9.98
CA CYS A 103 -21.91 -20.61 -9.03
C CYS A 103 -22.22 -21.93 -8.28
N PRO A 104 -22.21 -21.96 -6.95
CA PRO A 104 -22.52 -23.17 -6.18
C PRO A 104 -23.99 -23.59 -6.32
N HIS A 105 -24.87 -22.70 -6.76
CA HIS A 105 -26.31 -22.99 -6.88
C HIS A 105 -26.71 -23.53 -8.27
N CYS A 106 -26.10 -23.00 -9.35
CA CYS A 106 -26.50 -23.39 -10.72
C CYS A 106 -25.35 -23.88 -11.60
N GLY A 107 -24.10 -23.88 -11.09
CA GLY A 107 -22.92 -24.31 -11.85
C GLY A 107 -22.46 -23.40 -12.98
N ARG A 108 -23.18 -22.29 -13.25
CA ARG A 108 -22.78 -21.32 -14.28
C ARG A 108 -21.47 -20.60 -13.89
N GLU A 109 -20.76 -20.13 -14.91
CA GLU A 109 -19.63 -19.23 -14.74
C GLU A 109 -20.07 -17.92 -14.08
N THR A 110 -19.25 -17.45 -13.17
CA THR A 110 -19.44 -16.20 -12.43
C THR A 110 -18.39 -15.19 -12.84
N GLU A 111 -18.61 -13.94 -12.54
CA GLU A 111 -17.61 -12.89 -12.66
C GLU A 111 -17.00 -12.61 -11.28
N VAL A 112 -15.70 -12.88 -11.15
CA VAL A 112 -14.94 -12.57 -9.93
C VAL A 112 -14.50 -11.10 -9.97
N TYR A 113 -14.85 -10.34 -8.94
CA TYR A 113 -14.52 -8.93 -8.77
C TYR A 113 -13.50 -8.75 -7.66
N SER A 114 -12.46 -8.00 -7.95
CA SER A 114 -11.51 -7.56 -6.94
C SER A 114 -11.03 -6.14 -7.25
N ARG A 115 -10.41 -5.50 -6.27
CA ARG A 115 -9.86 -4.16 -6.44
C ARG A 115 -8.57 -4.24 -7.26
N ILE A 116 -8.51 -3.51 -8.36
CA ILE A 116 -7.31 -3.45 -9.20
C ILE A 116 -6.30 -2.43 -8.66
N THR A 117 -6.73 -1.20 -8.44
CA THR A 117 -6.01 -0.12 -7.73
C THR A 117 -7.01 0.68 -6.92
N GLY A 118 -7.60 1.71 -7.49
CA GLY A 118 -8.61 2.54 -6.83
C GLY A 118 -10.06 2.07 -7.00
N TYR A 119 -10.33 1.05 -7.83
CA TYR A 119 -11.68 0.62 -8.18
C TYR A 119 -11.79 -0.90 -8.36
N TYR A 120 -13.02 -1.42 -8.32
CA TYR A 120 -13.34 -2.81 -8.58
C TYR A 120 -13.55 -3.06 -10.07
N ARG A 121 -13.05 -4.19 -10.55
CA ARG A 121 -13.26 -4.65 -11.93
C ARG A 121 -13.26 -6.18 -11.99
N PRO A 122 -14.01 -6.80 -12.90
CA PRO A 122 -13.91 -8.23 -13.15
C PRO A 122 -12.46 -8.65 -13.44
N VAL A 123 -11.93 -9.62 -12.72
CA VAL A 123 -10.54 -10.09 -12.86
C VAL A 123 -10.24 -10.56 -14.28
N LYS A 124 -11.22 -11.17 -14.96
CA LYS A 124 -11.09 -11.62 -16.35
C LYS A 124 -10.76 -10.49 -17.35
N ASN A 125 -11.02 -9.24 -16.99
CA ASN A 125 -10.78 -8.06 -17.81
C ASN A 125 -9.49 -7.31 -17.45
N TRP A 126 -8.64 -7.90 -16.60
CA TRP A 126 -7.37 -7.30 -16.23
C TRP A 126 -6.30 -7.60 -17.28
N ASN A 127 -5.28 -6.77 -17.34
CA ASN A 127 -4.10 -7.07 -18.15
C ASN A 127 -3.26 -8.19 -17.50
N ASP A 128 -2.36 -8.77 -18.28
CA ASP A 128 -1.58 -9.94 -17.87
C ASP A 128 -0.77 -9.70 -16.58
N GLY A 129 -0.14 -8.52 -16.44
CA GLY A 129 0.63 -8.16 -15.25
C GLY A 129 -0.25 -8.06 -14.00
N LYS A 130 -1.42 -7.44 -14.11
CA LYS A 130 -2.37 -7.34 -12.99
C LYS A 130 -3.05 -8.68 -12.68
N THR A 131 -3.26 -9.51 -13.67
CA THR A 131 -3.75 -10.89 -13.49
C THR A 131 -2.70 -11.72 -12.74
N GLN A 132 -1.43 -11.55 -13.06
CA GLN A 132 -0.34 -12.21 -12.33
C GLN A 132 -0.23 -11.69 -10.89
N GLU A 133 -0.35 -10.38 -10.68
CA GLU A 133 -0.41 -9.80 -9.34
C GLU A 133 -1.56 -10.40 -8.51
N PHE A 134 -2.75 -10.53 -9.12
CA PHE A 134 -3.90 -11.14 -8.43
C PHE A 134 -3.63 -12.58 -8.01
N LYS A 135 -3.01 -13.38 -8.87
CA LYS A 135 -2.62 -14.77 -8.55
C LYS A 135 -1.56 -14.85 -7.44
N ALA A 136 -0.65 -13.89 -7.39
CA ALA A 136 0.39 -13.81 -6.38
C ALA A 136 -0.10 -13.18 -5.05
N ARG A 137 -1.34 -12.66 -5.03
CA ARG A 137 -1.90 -11.94 -3.88
C ARG A 137 -2.19 -12.90 -2.74
N LYS A 138 -1.56 -12.67 -1.61
CA LYS A 138 -1.99 -13.25 -0.34
C LYS A 138 -3.12 -12.39 0.23
N VAL A 139 -4.21 -13.04 0.58
CA VAL A 139 -5.32 -12.38 1.27
C VAL A 139 -5.05 -12.39 2.77
N TYR A 140 -5.37 -11.27 3.42
CA TYR A 140 -5.17 -11.16 4.86
C TYR A 140 -6.22 -11.98 5.61
N ASP A 141 -5.75 -12.80 6.54
CA ASP A 141 -6.59 -13.52 7.49
C ASP A 141 -6.66 -12.71 8.80
N ILE A 142 -7.84 -12.15 9.08
CA ILE A 142 -8.05 -11.32 10.26
C ILE A 142 -8.06 -12.15 11.54
N SER A 143 -8.44 -13.42 11.46
CA SER A 143 -8.50 -14.32 12.63
C SER A 143 -7.11 -14.72 13.12
N ASP A 144 -6.17 -14.87 12.20
CA ASP A 144 -4.79 -15.28 12.48
C ASP A 144 -3.81 -14.09 12.56
N SER A 145 -4.31 -12.88 12.29
CA SER A 145 -3.47 -11.67 12.35
C SER A 145 -3.29 -11.18 13.79
N HIS A 146 -2.06 -10.97 14.19
CA HIS A 146 -1.70 -10.56 15.55
C HIS A 146 -0.99 -9.23 15.60
N MET A 147 -1.63 -8.26 16.25
CA MET A 147 -1.00 -6.97 16.53
C MET A 147 0.09 -7.13 17.58
N ARG A 148 1.33 -6.78 17.22
CA ARG A 148 2.45 -6.74 18.17
C ARG A 148 2.29 -5.52 19.08
N PRO A 149 2.57 -5.64 20.39
CA PRO A 149 2.60 -4.48 21.26
C PRO A 149 3.65 -3.49 20.75
N ARG A 150 3.25 -2.32 20.31
CA ARG A 150 4.17 -1.23 20.00
C ARG A 150 4.65 -0.64 21.33
N THR A 151 5.85 -1.02 21.76
CA THR A 151 6.50 -0.35 22.89
C THR A 151 7.03 0.99 22.40
N VAL A 152 6.80 2.05 23.19
CA VAL A 152 7.31 3.41 22.89
C VAL A 152 8.84 3.39 22.68
N ALA A 153 9.56 2.46 23.32
CA ALA A 153 10.99 2.23 23.12
C ALA A 153 11.35 1.76 21.69
N ALA A 154 10.50 0.97 21.01
CA ALA A 154 10.77 0.53 19.64
C ALA A 154 10.58 1.68 18.62
N ALA A 155 9.69 2.63 18.90
CA ALA A 155 9.56 3.85 18.10
C ALA A 155 10.77 4.78 18.26
N GLU A 156 11.31 4.90 19.47
CA GLU A 156 12.53 5.68 19.74
C GLU A 156 13.80 5.03 19.18
N GLU A 157 13.88 3.69 19.14
CA GLU A 157 14.99 2.96 18.51
C GLU A 157 14.92 3.01 16.98
N ALA A 158 13.73 2.98 16.39
CA ALA A 158 13.53 3.17 14.95
C ALA A 158 13.87 4.62 14.52
N GLU A 159 13.49 5.63 15.31
CA GLU A 159 13.91 7.01 15.10
C GLU A 159 15.45 7.17 15.22
N LYS A 160 16.10 6.47 16.15
CA LYS A 160 17.56 6.48 16.27
C LYS A 160 18.28 5.70 15.19
N ALA A 161 17.70 4.62 14.66
CA ALA A 161 18.30 3.82 13.59
C ALA A 161 18.21 4.51 12.20
N CYS A 162 17.29 5.44 12.02
CA CYS A 162 17.18 6.27 10.81
C CYS A 162 18.05 7.54 10.83
N VAL A 163 18.67 7.86 11.94
CA VAL A 163 19.65 8.96 12.03
C VAL A 163 21.02 8.37 11.71
N ASP A 164 21.33 8.25 10.43
CA ASP A 164 22.69 8.10 9.97
C ASP A 164 23.43 9.39 10.40
N GLU A 165 24.39 9.27 11.32
CA GLU A 165 25.15 10.41 11.89
C GLU A 165 25.86 11.26 10.82
N ASN A 166 25.82 10.84 9.55
CA ASN A 166 26.36 11.54 8.39
C ASN A 166 25.33 12.37 7.60
N MET A 167 24.01 12.31 7.91
CA MET A 167 22.97 13.12 7.26
C MET A 167 22.58 14.33 8.11
N THR A 168 23.53 15.18 8.46
CA THR A 168 23.28 16.39 9.26
C THR A 168 22.85 17.62 8.45
N LYS A 169 22.65 17.49 7.14
CA LYS A 169 22.27 18.63 6.29
C LYS A 169 20.97 18.34 5.53
N THR A 170 19.98 19.17 5.74
CA THR A 170 18.79 19.19 4.90
C THR A 170 19.18 19.77 3.53
N LEU A 171 18.98 18.98 2.46
CA LEU A 171 19.25 19.41 1.09
C LEU A 171 17.94 19.83 0.43
N LEU A 172 17.90 21.04 -0.12
CA LEU A 172 16.77 21.57 -0.88
C LEU A 172 17.12 21.66 -2.36
N PHE A 173 16.60 20.74 -3.16
CA PHE A 173 16.75 20.78 -4.61
C PHE A 173 15.78 21.80 -5.21
N THR A 174 16.31 22.80 -5.92
CA THR A 174 15.53 23.90 -6.50
C THR A 174 15.82 24.06 -7.99
N THR A 175 14.93 24.75 -8.69
CA THR A 175 15.18 25.30 -10.02
C THR A 175 14.83 26.78 -10.02
N LYS A 176 15.51 27.56 -10.85
CA LYS A 176 15.34 29.04 -10.93
C LYS A 176 13.92 29.52 -11.25
N THR A 177 13.07 28.62 -11.78
CA THR A 177 11.72 28.96 -12.24
C THR A 177 10.61 28.24 -11.43
N CYS A 178 10.94 27.54 -10.35
CA CYS A 178 9.96 26.77 -9.58
C CYS A 178 9.26 27.63 -8.51
N PRO A 179 7.97 27.95 -8.64
CA PRO A 179 7.26 28.74 -7.64
C PRO A 179 7.11 28.01 -6.29
N ASN A 180 7.05 26.69 -6.30
CA ASN A 180 6.93 25.87 -5.08
C ASN A 180 8.23 25.86 -4.26
N CYS A 181 9.38 26.07 -4.90
CA CYS A 181 10.65 26.14 -4.20
C CYS A 181 10.73 27.34 -3.26
N CYS A 182 10.15 28.48 -3.64
CA CYS A 182 10.05 29.65 -2.76
C CYS A 182 9.20 29.37 -1.52
N ILE A 183 8.13 28.57 -1.66
CA ILE A 183 7.26 28.18 -0.54
C ILE A 183 8.03 27.25 0.41
N ALA A 184 8.76 26.28 -0.13
CA ALA A 184 9.58 25.35 0.65
C ALA A 184 10.68 26.08 1.42
N THR A 185 11.41 26.99 0.75
CA THR A 185 12.44 27.85 1.37
C THR A 185 11.86 28.64 2.55
N ASN A 186 10.76 29.36 2.33
CA ASN A 186 10.10 30.14 3.37
C ASN A 186 9.62 29.28 4.56
N SER A 187 9.22 28.04 4.29
CA SER A 187 8.77 27.10 5.33
C SER A 187 9.93 26.63 6.19
N LEU A 188 11.07 26.29 5.57
CA LEU A 188 12.29 25.88 6.28
C LEU A 188 12.88 27.02 7.10
N GLU A 189 12.88 28.26 6.57
CA GLU A 189 13.32 29.45 7.29
C GLU A 189 12.44 29.75 8.50
N LYS A 190 11.11 29.67 8.37
CA LYS A 190 10.17 29.83 9.47
C LYS A 190 10.31 28.77 10.56
N ALA A 191 10.66 27.55 10.16
CA ALA A 191 10.90 26.45 11.08
C ALA A 191 12.32 26.45 11.69
N HIS A 192 13.18 27.40 11.30
CA HIS A 192 14.58 27.50 11.70
C HIS A 192 15.39 26.21 11.40
N ILE A 193 15.06 25.50 10.33
CA ILE A 193 15.77 24.31 9.89
C ILE A 193 16.91 24.73 8.96
N PRO A 194 18.16 24.45 9.29
CA PRO A 194 19.29 24.71 8.40
C PRO A 194 19.23 23.81 7.16
N TYR A 195 19.42 24.37 5.99
CA TYR A 195 19.37 23.64 4.71
C TYR A 195 20.45 24.16 3.74
N GLU A 196 20.83 23.32 2.79
CA GLU A 196 21.72 23.64 1.68
C GLU A 196 20.92 23.56 0.37
N VAL A 197 21.02 24.60 -0.45
CA VAL A 197 20.31 24.68 -1.74
C VAL A 197 21.16 24.05 -2.84
N ILE A 198 20.56 23.12 -3.58
CA ILE A 198 21.16 22.49 -4.76
C ILE A 198 20.34 22.87 -5.98
N ASP A 199 20.98 23.52 -6.97
CA ASP A 199 20.31 23.79 -8.25
C ASP A 199 20.22 22.49 -9.05
N ALA A 200 19.00 21.97 -9.20
CA ALA A 200 18.73 20.73 -9.91
C ALA A 200 19.02 20.81 -11.43
N ALA A 201 19.11 22.02 -11.98
CA ALA A 201 19.43 22.21 -13.39
C ALA A 201 20.95 22.12 -13.69
N GLU A 202 21.79 22.32 -12.66
CA GLU A 202 23.24 22.29 -12.80
C GLU A 202 23.88 20.94 -12.39
N ASN A 203 23.08 20.03 -11.77
CA ASN A 203 23.52 18.72 -11.26
C ASN A 203 22.76 17.53 -11.90
N MET A 204 22.44 17.62 -13.19
CA MET A 204 21.79 16.53 -13.95
C MET A 204 22.79 15.73 -14.82
N ASP A 205 24.01 15.51 -14.35
CA ASP A 205 24.95 14.55 -14.95
C ASP A 205 24.94 13.21 -14.22
#